data_28c1accc02912af76516d8e97cddbc5c
#
_entry.id   28c1accc02912af76516d8e97cddbc5c
#
_cell.length_a   1.000
_cell.length_b   1.000
_cell.length_c   1.000
_cell.angle_alpha   90.00
_cell.angle_beta   90.00
_cell.angle_gamma   90.00
#
_symmetry.space_group_name_H-M   'P 1'
#
loop_
_entity.id
_entity.type
_entity.pdbx_description
1 polymer ?
#
loop_
_entity_poly.entity_id
_entity_poly.type
_entity_poly.pdbx_seq_one_letter_code
_entity_poly.pdbx_strand_id
1 'polypeptide(L)'
;MADSKEIKEEISEVTPVIMLPGEEPKISMRTIGLIGDVDEEKAGELIYGMLALREYGKLPDEQQPKGKNKKQLFEPFEFYLSTHGGSASDMFAIYDVMRQVRKDCEIHTIG
;
A
#
# COMPACT_ATOMS: atom_id res chain seq x y z
N MET A 1 28.31 16.55 -2.16
CA MET A 1 28.60 15.39 -3.01
C MET A 1 28.42 14.10 -2.27
N ALA A 2 28.96 14.00 -1.06
CA ALA A 2 28.62 12.90 -0.17
C ALA A 2 27.13 12.83 0.10
N ASP A 3 26.47 13.98 0.09
CA ASP A 3 25.06 14.11 0.47
C ASP A 3 24.10 13.34 -0.43
N SER A 4 24.29 13.39 -1.74
CA SER A 4 23.40 12.65 -2.64
C SER A 4 23.63 11.15 -2.56
N LYS A 5 24.83 10.74 -2.22
CA LYS A 5 25.14 9.33 -2.03
C LYS A 5 24.60 8.83 -0.69
N GLU A 6 24.69 9.66 0.34
CA GLU A 6 24.13 9.35 1.65
C GLU A 6 22.61 9.26 1.58
N ILE A 7 21.95 10.16 0.85
CA ILE A 7 20.51 10.14 0.67
C ILE A 7 20.08 8.86 -0.03
N LYS A 8 20.83 8.41 -1.03
CA LYS A 8 20.51 7.16 -1.71
C LYS A 8 20.68 5.95 -0.80
N GLU A 9 21.66 5.97 0.07
CA GLU A 9 21.89 4.90 1.02
C GLU A 9 20.76 4.88 2.07
N GLU A 10 20.35 6.04 2.55
CA GLU A 10 19.22 6.13 3.48
C GLU A 10 17.93 5.62 2.86
N ILE A 11 17.65 5.98 1.63
CA ILE A 11 16.48 5.48 0.91
C ILE A 11 16.55 3.97 0.74
N SER A 12 17.72 3.44 0.47
CA SER A 12 17.95 2.00 0.35
C SER A 12 17.71 1.27 1.67
N GLU A 13 18.05 1.90 2.79
CA GLU A 13 17.78 1.33 4.11
C GLU A 13 16.30 1.30 4.44
N VAL A 14 15.57 2.33 4.03
CA VAL A 14 14.12 2.40 4.24
C VAL A 14 13.38 1.39 3.38
N THR A 15 13.91 1.12 2.19
CA THR A 15 13.33 0.12 1.27
C THR A 15 14.38 -0.93 0.97
N PRO A 16 14.56 -1.89 1.87
CA PRO A 16 15.57 -2.91 1.66
C PRO A 16 15.28 -3.73 0.40
N VAL A 17 16.20 -3.74 -0.51
CA VAL A 17 16.14 -4.53 -1.71
C VAL A 17 17.12 -5.67 -1.57
N ILE A 18 16.61 -6.88 -1.48
CA ILE A 18 17.44 -8.07 -1.43
C ILE A 18 17.56 -8.60 -2.85
N MET A 19 18.76 -8.52 -3.39
CA MET A 19 19.05 -9.03 -4.72
C MET A 19 20.00 -10.20 -4.62
N LEU A 20 19.60 -11.32 -5.16
CA LEU A 20 20.49 -12.44 -5.37
C LEU A 20 21.16 -12.27 -6.74
N PRO A 21 22.41 -12.73 -6.89
CA PRO A 21 23.10 -12.62 -8.18
C PRO A 21 22.29 -13.27 -9.31
N GLY A 22 22.02 -12.50 -10.33
CA GLY A 22 21.27 -12.99 -11.48
C GLY A 22 19.75 -12.92 -11.35
N GLU A 23 19.23 -12.39 -10.23
CA GLU A 23 17.81 -12.22 -10.05
C GLU A 23 17.43 -10.74 -10.06
N GLU A 24 16.26 -10.45 -10.59
CA GLU A 24 15.70 -9.11 -10.49
C GLU A 24 15.13 -8.91 -9.08
N PRO A 25 15.16 -7.66 -8.57
CA PRO A 25 14.56 -7.38 -7.27
C PRO A 25 13.06 -7.67 -7.30
N LYS A 26 12.63 -8.54 -6.40
CA LYS A 26 11.23 -8.96 -6.31
C LYS A 26 10.51 -8.33 -5.13
N ILE A 27 11.05 -7.26 -4.59
CA ILE A 27 10.43 -6.62 -3.44
C ILE A 27 9.40 -5.63 -3.91
N SER A 28 8.19 -5.96 -3.60
CA SER A 28 7.05 -5.08 -3.79
C SER A 28 6.67 -4.58 -2.40
N MET A 29 7.01 -3.35 -2.10
CA MET A 29 6.52 -2.73 -0.89
C MET A 29 5.10 -2.26 -1.10
N ARG A 30 4.19 -3.11 -0.71
CA ARG A 30 2.78 -2.78 -0.77
C ARG A 30 2.35 -2.26 0.60
N THR A 31 2.68 -1.01 0.84
CA THR A 31 2.50 -0.38 2.15
C THR A 31 2.01 1.04 1.98
N ILE A 32 1.06 1.44 2.81
CA ILE A 32 0.58 2.81 2.89
C ILE A 32 0.49 3.19 4.37
N GLY A 33 0.59 4.46 4.69
CA GLY A 33 0.55 4.90 6.08
C GLY A 33 -0.25 6.17 6.30
N LEU A 34 -0.93 6.22 7.42
CA LEU A 34 -1.58 7.43 7.92
C LEU A 34 -0.85 7.85 9.19
N ILE A 35 -0.06 8.90 9.08
CA ILE A 35 0.77 9.37 10.17
C ILE A 35 0.45 10.84 10.42
N GLY A 36 0.23 11.18 11.69
CA GLY A 36 -0.11 12.53 12.08
C GLY A 36 -1.59 12.81 12.00
N ASP A 37 -1.96 14.06 11.85
CA ASP A 37 -3.35 14.49 11.85
C ASP A 37 -4.05 14.14 10.54
N VAL A 38 -5.32 13.79 10.66
CA VAL A 38 -6.15 13.47 9.49
C VAL A 38 -6.77 14.75 8.96
N ASP A 39 -6.43 15.10 7.73
CA ASP A 39 -6.99 16.25 7.03
C ASP A 39 -7.41 15.82 5.62
N GLU A 40 -8.01 16.77 4.90
CA GLU A 40 -8.51 16.49 3.55
C GLU A 40 -7.41 16.05 2.59
N GLU A 41 -6.26 16.68 2.67
CA GLU A 41 -5.13 16.35 1.80
C GLU A 41 -4.64 14.93 2.02
N LYS A 42 -4.42 14.55 3.29
CA LYS A 42 -4.01 13.20 3.63
C LYS A 42 -5.06 12.17 3.26
N ALA A 43 -6.32 12.49 3.49
CA ALA A 43 -7.40 11.59 3.12
C ALA A 43 -7.41 11.33 1.63
N GLY A 44 -7.25 12.37 0.82
CA GLY A 44 -7.16 12.23 -0.63
C GLY A 44 -6.00 11.36 -1.06
N GLU A 45 -4.82 11.61 -0.50
CA GLU A 45 -3.64 10.81 -0.81
C GLU A 45 -3.81 9.34 -0.44
N LEU A 46 -4.39 9.07 0.72
CA LEU A 46 -4.64 7.71 1.18
C LEU A 46 -5.66 6.98 0.31
N ILE A 47 -6.72 7.66 -0.05
CA ILE A 47 -7.76 7.07 -0.90
C ILE A 47 -7.19 6.67 -2.26
N TYR A 48 -6.49 7.60 -2.91
CA TYR A 48 -5.84 7.30 -4.17
C TYR A 48 -4.78 6.22 -4.03
N GLY A 49 -4.02 6.26 -2.93
CA GLY A 49 -3.00 5.25 -2.65
C GLY A 49 -3.59 3.86 -2.49
N MET A 50 -4.69 3.73 -1.76
CA MET A 50 -5.36 2.44 -1.58
C MET A 50 -5.93 1.90 -2.89
N LEU A 51 -6.54 2.76 -3.69
CA LEU A 51 -7.06 2.36 -4.98
C LEU A 51 -5.96 1.94 -5.93
N ALA A 52 -4.84 2.66 -5.93
CA ALA A 52 -3.69 2.30 -6.73
C ALA A 52 -3.08 0.97 -6.29
N LEU A 53 -2.91 0.78 -4.98
CA LEU A 53 -2.39 -0.49 -4.46
C LEU A 53 -3.27 -1.66 -4.85
N ARG A 54 -4.58 -1.48 -4.83
CA ARG A 54 -5.49 -2.54 -5.27
C ARG A 54 -5.28 -2.85 -6.75
N GLU A 55 -5.31 -1.82 -7.61
CA GLU A 55 -5.18 -2.04 -9.06
C GLU A 55 -3.85 -2.67 -9.45
N TYR A 56 -2.76 -2.18 -8.88
CA TYR A 56 -1.45 -2.74 -9.18
C TYR A 56 -1.20 -4.07 -8.49
N GLY A 57 -2.09 -4.48 -7.62
CA GLY A 57 -1.98 -5.75 -6.91
C GLY A 57 -2.71 -6.91 -7.56
N LYS A 58 -3.29 -6.73 -8.72
CA LYS A 58 -3.91 -7.84 -9.44
C LYS A 58 -2.86 -8.90 -9.75
N LEU A 59 -3.14 -10.11 -9.33
CA LEU A 59 -2.23 -11.21 -9.63
C LEU A 59 -2.28 -11.54 -11.12
N PRO A 60 -1.18 -12.04 -11.70
CA PRO A 60 -1.18 -12.48 -13.09
C PRO A 60 -2.25 -13.53 -13.37
N ASP A 61 -2.72 -13.61 -14.59
CA ASP A 61 -3.77 -14.55 -14.98
C ASP A 61 -3.42 -15.98 -14.61
N GLU A 62 -2.16 -16.33 -14.64
CA GLU A 62 -1.65 -17.65 -14.28
C GLU A 62 -1.91 -18.00 -12.82
N GLN A 63 -1.97 -17.02 -11.95
CA GLN A 63 -2.21 -17.18 -10.53
C GLN A 63 -3.65 -16.90 -10.13
N GLN A 64 -4.51 -16.57 -11.10
CA GLN A 64 -5.91 -16.33 -10.84
C GLN A 64 -6.69 -17.66 -10.80
N PRO A 65 -7.71 -17.76 -9.94
CA PRO A 65 -8.55 -18.94 -9.93
C PRO A 65 -9.31 -19.08 -11.24
N LYS A 66 -9.39 -20.31 -11.74
CA LYS A 66 -10.07 -20.62 -12.99
C LYS A 66 -11.50 -20.98 -12.71
N GLY A 67 -12.43 -20.50 -13.55
CA GLY A 67 -13.85 -20.80 -13.42
C GLY A 67 -14.70 -19.54 -13.54
N LYS A 68 -15.98 -19.73 -13.87
CA LYS A 68 -16.88 -18.64 -14.23
C LYS A 68 -17.26 -17.72 -13.05
N ASN A 69 -17.19 -18.20 -11.81
CA ASN A 69 -17.63 -17.45 -10.64
C ASN A 69 -16.52 -17.24 -9.62
N LYS A 70 -15.28 -17.29 -10.06
CA LYS A 70 -14.15 -17.09 -9.16
C LYS A 70 -13.78 -15.61 -9.10
N LYS A 71 -13.62 -15.10 -7.89
CA LYS A 71 -13.16 -13.73 -7.68
C LYS A 71 -11.73 -13.58 -8.16
N GLN A 72 -11.45 -12.43 -8.76
CA GLN A 72 -10.09 -12.05 -9.10
C GLN A 72 -9.28 -11.88 -7.82
N LEU A 73 -8.08 -12.45 -7.79
CA LEU A 73 -7.21 -12.34 -6.64
C LEU A 73 -6.30 -11.13 -6.74
N PHE A 74 -6.10 -10.49 -5.61
CA PHE A 74 -5.24 -9.32 -5.47
C PHE A 74 -4.22 -9.60 -4.38
N GLU A 75 -3.03 -9.05 -4.55
CA GLU A 75 -2.01 -9.09 -3.54
C GLU A 75 -2.37 -8.19 -2.38
N PRO A 76 -2.26 -8.65 -1.11
CA PRO A 76 -2.61 -7.82 0.03
C PRO A 76 -1.63 -6.66 0.24
N PHE A 77 -2.04 -5.66 1.01
CA PHE A 77 -1.14 -4.59 1.39
C PHE A 77 -1.27 -4.28 2.88
N GLU A 78 -0.28 -3.58 3.42
CA GLU A 78 -0.24 -3.19 4.81
C GLU A 78 -0.60 -1.72 4.97
N PHE A 79 -1.37 -1.42 5.99
CA PHE A 79 -1.78 -0.07 6.33
C PHE A 79 -1.30 0.25 7.74
N TYR A 80 -0.33 1.13 7.83
CA TYR A 80 0.21 1.58 9.10
C TYR A 80 -0.56 2.79 9.61
N LEU A 81 -0.99 2.74 10.87
CA LEU A 81 -1.76 3.80 11.49
C LEU A 81 -1.00 4.37 12.68
N SER A 82 -0.72 5.67 12.64
CA SER A 82 -0.12 6.40 13.74
C SER A 82 -0.69 7.81 13.76
N THR A 83 -1.88 7.95 14.31
CA THR A 83 -2.60 9.22 14.29
C THR A 83 -3.33 9.46 15.60
N HIS A 84 -3.48 10.71 15.96
CA HIS A 84 -4.31 11.15 17.09
C HIS A 84 -5.72 11.50 16.63
N GLY A 85 -6.01 11.36 15.36
CA GLY A 85 -7.29 11.71 14.77
C GLY A 85 -7.22 12.97 13.94
N GLY A 86 -8.34 13.66 13.82
CA GLY A 86 -8.48 14.87 13.02
C GLY A 86 -9.89 15.02 12.52
N SER A 87 -10.05 15.39 11.25
CA SER A 87 -11.38 15.57 10.67
C SER A 87 -12.15 14.25 10.63
N ALA A 88 -13.30 14.21 11.29
CA ALA A 88 -14.14 13.03 11.33
C ALA A 88 -14.67 12.64 9.95
N SER A 89 -15.06 13.61 9.14
CA SER A 89 -15.56 13.35 7.80
C SER A 89 -14.48 12.73 6.91
N ASP A 90 -13.24 13.18 7.05
CA ASP A 90 -12.12 12.63 6.28
C ASP A 90 -11.80 11.22 6.75
N MET A 91 -11.88 10.96 8.04
CA MET A 91 -11.69 9.61 8.58
C MET A 91 -12.75 8.65 8.06
N PHE A 92 -14.00 9.08 8.00
CA PHE A 92 -15.08 8.27 7.44
C PHE A 92 -14.87 7.98 5.96
N ALA A 93 -14.37 8.96 5.20
CA ALA A 93 -14.07 8.78 3.79
C ALA A 93 -13.00 7.70 3.60
N ILE A 94 -11.95 7.75 4.40
CA ILE A 94 -10.88 6.74 4.37
C ILE A 94 -11.47 5.36 4.71
N TYR A 95 -12.27 5.29 5.75
CA TYR A 95 -12.88 4.04 6.20
C TYR A 95 -13.77 3.43 5.11
N ASP A 96 -14.59 4.25 4.47
CA ASP A 96 -15.46 3.78 3.41
C ASP A 96 -14.69 3.19 2.23
N VAL A 97 -13.60 3.84 1.85
CA VAL A 97 -12.76 3.33 0.76
C VAL A 97 -12.05 2.04 1.18
N MET A 98 -11.57 1.97 2.43
CA MET A 98 -10.99 0.73 2.95
C MET A 98 -11.99 -0.43 2.86
N ARG A 99 -13.24 -0.18 3.20
CA ARG A 99 -14.28 -1.22 3.10
C ARG A 99 -14.50 -1.68 1.68
N GLN A 100 -14.47 -0.74 0.72
CA GLN A 100 -14.61 -1.09 -0.69
C GLN A 100 -13.40 -1.92 -1.18
N VAL A 101 -12.22 -1.46 -0.86
CA VAL A 101 -10.99 -2.13 -1.28
C VAL A 101 -10.87 -3.53 -0.66
N ARG A 102 -11.26 -3.66 0.60
CA ARG A 102 -11.15 -4.91 1.34
C ARG A 102 -12.00 -6.04 0.77
N LYS A 103 -13.02 -5.72 0.00
CA LYS A 103 -13.83 -6.74 -0.67
C LYS A 103 -13.02 -7.57 -1.65
N ASP A 104 -12.02 -6.96 -2.26
CA ASP A 104 -11.21 -7.59 -3.30
C ASP A 104 -9.77 -7.84 -2.85
N CYS A 105 -9.24 -6.95 -2.03
CA CYS A 105 -7.82 -6.90 -1.67
C CYS A 105 -7.71 -6.87 -0.15
N GLU A 106 -7.03 -7.85 0.42
CA GLU A 106 -6.86 -7.93 1.86
C GLU A 106 -5.98 -6.79 2.37
N ILE A 107 -6.40 -6.15 3.45
CA ILE A 107 -5.67 -5.05 4.08
C ILE A 107 -5.25 -5.49 5.48
N HIS A 108 -3.96 -5.44 5.75
CA HIS A 108 -3.42 -5.73 7.08
C HIS A 108 -3.12 -4.42 7.79
N THR A 109 -3.91 -4.08 8.80
CA THR A 109 -3.70 -2.85 9.55
C THR A 109 -2.73 -3.08 10.69
N ILE A 110 -1.82 -2.12 10.86
CA ILE A 110 -0.78 -2.15 11.88
C ILE A 110 -0.81 -0.81 12.61
N GLY A 111 -1.10 -0.85 13.88
CA GLY A 111 -1.24 0.37 14.66
C GLY A 111 -0.51 0.35 15.97
#